data_09520ff30066189dbf53705799b5f8ff
#
_entry.id   09520ff30066189dbf53705799b5f8ff
#
_cell.length_a   1.000
_cell.length_b   1.000
_cell.length_c   1.000
_cell.angle_alpha   90.00
_cell.angle_beta   90.00
_cell.angle_gamma   90.00
#
_symmetry.space_group_name_H-M   'P 1'
#
loop_
_entity.id
_entity.type
_entity.pdbx_description
1 polymer ?
#
loop_
_entity_poly.entity_id
_entity_poly.type
_entity_poly.pdbx_seq_one_letter_code
_entity_poly.pdbx_strand_id
1 'polypeptide(L)'
;MPKKRWIELISALLVFLFVYTSISKLLDYSVFSRQLSQSPFITQYSNIIAWALPLGELVIAGLLLVNKTRLQGLYCSFFLLCLFTTYLVAMLRYSPYIPCSCGGVLQHLSWQAHIIFNSAFIIITTIGILLHVKKHL
;
A
#
# COMPACT_ATOMS: atom_id res chain seq x y z
N MET A 1 -6.12 -26.02 5.88
CA MET A 1 -6.51 -25.35 4.65
C MET A 1 -5.44 -25.50 3.58
N PRO A 2 -5.83 -25.75 2.32
CA PRO A 2 -4.83 -25.83 1.27
C PRO A 2 -4.16 -24.46 1.05
N LYS A 3 -2.89 -24.51 0.64
CA LYS A 3 -2.10 -23.30 0.40
C LYS A 3 -2.77 -22.36 -0.59
N LYS A 4 -3.46 -22.92 -1.59
CA LYS A 4 -4.17 -22.12 -2.59
C LYS A 4 -5.20 -21.18 -1.96
N ARG A 5 -5.97 -21.67 -0.97
CA ARG A 5 -6.98 -20.84 -0.31
C ARG A 5 -6.37 -19.72 0.52
N TRP A 6 -5.26 -20.02 1.19
CA TRP A 6 -4.55 -18.98 1.94
C TRP A 6 -4.02 -17.91 1.01
N ILE A 7 -3.45 -18.29 -0.14
CA ILE A 7 -2.96 -17.35 -1.14
C ILE A 7 -4.12 -16.49 -1.67
N GLU A 8 -5.24 -17.10 -1.97
CA GLU A 8 -6.42 -16.38 -2.45
C GLU A 8 -6.94 -15.39 -1.41
N LEU A 9 -7.00 -15.80 -0.15
CA LEU A 9 -7.45 -14.94 0.93
C LEU A 9 -6.52 -13.74 1.10
N ILE A 10 -5.21 -13.98 1.13
CA ILE A 10 -4.22 -12.92 1.26
C ILE A 10 -4.33 -11.95 0.09
N SER A 11 -4.43 -12.48 -1.13
CA SER A 11 -4.59 -11.65 -2.32
C SER A 11 -5.86 -10.82 -2.27
N ALA A 12 -6.96 -11.41 -1.83
CA ALA A 12 -8.22 -10.68 -1.71
C ALA A 12 -8.14 -9.54 -0.70
N LEU A 13 -7.47 -9.76 0.42
CA LEU A 13 -7.26 -8.71 1.41
C LEU A 13 -6.42 -7.56 0.84
N LEU A 14 -5.38 -7.89 0.10
CA LEU A 14 -4.54 -6.87 -0.52
C LEU A 14 -5.30 -6.11 -1.62
N VAL A 15 -6.08 -6.82 -2.44
CA VAL A 15 -6.90 -6.18 -3.47
C VAL A 15 -7.86 -5.17 -2.81
N PHE A 16 -8.54 -5.61 -1.76
CA PHE A 16 -9.46 -4.73 -1.04
C PHE A 16 -8.74 -3.51 -0.50
N LEU A 17 -7.58 -3.70 0.12
CA LEU A 17 -6.80 -2.61 0.68
C LEU A 17 -6.41 -1.59 -0.40
N PHE A 18 -5.84 -2.07 -1.51
CA PHE A 18 -5.35 -1.17 -2.55
C PHE A 18 -6.48 -0.48 -3.30
N VAL A 19 -7.58 -1.19 -3.58
CA VAL A 19 -8.73 -0.57 -4.24
C VAL A 19 -9.35 0.48 -3.33
N TYR A 20 -9.53 0.16 -2.06
CA TYR A 20 -10.11 1.10 -1.10
C TYR A 20 -9.26 2.37 -0.97
N THR A 21 -7.96 2.21 -0.74
CA THR A 21 -7.08 3.37 -0.56
C THR A 21 -6.96 4.17 -1.85
N SER A 22 -6.93 3.51 -3.00
CA SER A 22 -6.84 4.17 -4.29
C SER A 22 -8.08 5.02 -4.56
N ILE A 23 -9.27 4.46 -4.36
CA ILE A 23 -10.51 5.19 -4.57
C ILE A 23 -10.61 6.36 -3.60
N SER A 24 -10.24 6.16 -2.33
CA SER A 24 -10.24 7.23 -1.34
C SER A 24 -9.36 8.39 -1.75
N LYS A 25 -8.16 8.09 -2.27
CA LYS A 25 -7.23 9.12 -2.72
C LYS A 25 -7.77 9.88 -3.93
N LEU A 26 -8.41 9.18 -4.87
CA LEU A 26 -8.98 9.82 -6.05
C LEU A 26 -10.20 10.68 -5.71
N LEU A 27 -11.04 10.24 -4.78
CA LEU A 27 -12.21 11.00 -4.37
C LEU A 27 -11.82 12.30 -3.66
N ASP A 28 -10.74 12.28 -2.88
CA ASP A 28 -10.22 13.45 -2.17
C ASP A 28 -8.90 13.91 -2.77
N TYR A 29 -8.82 13.95 -4.10
CA TYR A 29 -7.58 14.25 -4.81
C TYR A 29 -6.97 15.58 -4.37
N SER A 30 -7.79 16.62 -4.20
CA SER A 30 -7.28 17.93 -3.82
C SER A 30 -6.62 17.91 -2.43
N VAL A 31 -7.20 17.18 -1.49
CA VAL A 31 -6.65 17.03 -0.13
C VAL A 31 -5.36 16.22 -0.20
N PHE A 32 -5.38 15.10 -0.92
CA PHE A 32 -4.21 14.23 -1.06
C PHE A 32 -3.04 14.96 -1.72
N SER A 33 -3.31 15.66 -2.81
CA SER A 33 -2.28 16.43 -3.52
C SER A 33 -1.67 17.51 -2.63
N ARG A 34 -2.52 18.21 -1.86
CA ARG A 34 -2.05 19.24 -0.93
C ARG A 34 -1.17 18.66 0.17
N GLN A 35 -1.59 17.51 0.72
CA GLN A 35 -0.79 16.83 1.76
C GLN A 35 0.57 16.42 1.23
N LEU A 36 0.62 15.90 0.01
CA LEU A 36 1.90 15.54 -0.61
C LEU A 36 2.78 16.77 -0.86
N SER A 37 2.18 17.88 -1.29
CA SER A 37 2.94 19.10 -1.58
C SER A 37 3.57 19.71 -0.32
N GLN A 38 3.00 19.42 0.85
CA GLN A 38 3.53 19.89 2.13
C GLN A 38 4.61 18.97 2.71
N SER A 39 4.82 17.81 2.11
CA SER A 39 5.87 16.89 2.56
C SER A 39 7.24 17.39 2.12
N PRO A 40 8.22 17.48 3.04
CA PRO A 40 9.55 17.98 2.68
C PRO A 40 10.32 17.05 1.74
N PHE A 41 9.95 15.77 1.65
CA PHE A 41 10.69 14.80 0.85
C PHE A 41 10.23 14.73 -0.60
N ILE A 42 8.98 15.09 -0.89
CA ILE A 42 8.39 14.86 -2.21
C ILE A 42 7.65 16.08 -2.78
N THR A 43 7.90 17.27 -2.26
CA THR A 43 7.18 18.48 -2.68
C THR A 43 7.28 18.71 -4.18
N GLN A 44 8.47 18.52 -4.76
CA GLN A 44 8.71 18.77 -6.19
C GLN A 44 7.93 17.81 -7.08
N TYR A 45 7.62 16.61 -6.59
CA TYR A 45 7.00 15.57 -7.40
C TYR A 45 5.57 15.27 -6.96
N SER A 46 4.98 16.14 -6.14
CA SER A 46 3.67 15.87 -5.53
C SER A 46 2.58 15.62 -6.57
N ASN A 47 2.56 16.38 -7.67
CA ASN A 47 1.54 16.20 -8.70
C ASN A 47 1.67 14.85 -9.40
N ILE A 48 2.90 14.43 -9.68
CA ILE A 48 3.15 13.15 -10.33
C ILE A 48 2.77 12.02 -9.38
N ILE A 49 3.18 12.10 -8.13
CA ILE A 49 2.91 11.07 -7.13
C ILE A 49 1.42 10.96 -6.85
N ALA A 50 0.71 12.09 -6.81
CA ALA A 50 -0.72 12.11 -6.54
C ALA A 50 -1.53 11.32 -7.57
N TRP A 51 -1.06 11.25 -8.81
CA TRP A 51 -1.67 10.42 -9.85
C TRP A 51 -1.07 9.02 -9.89
N ALA A 52 0.26 8.92 -9.74
CA ALA A 52 0.96 7.65 -9.90
C ALA A 52 0.60 6.64 -8.81
N LEU A 53 0.44 7.08 -7.57
CA LEU A 53 0.15 6.18 -6.46
C LEU A 53 -1.20 5.47 -6.62
N PRO A 54 -2.33 6.18 -6.81
CA PRO A 54 -3.60 5.48 -6.99
C PRO A 54 -3.62 4.57 -8.22
N LEU A 55 -3.03 5.02 -9.32
CA LEU A 55 -2.99 4.20 -10.54
C LEU A 55 -2.13 2.96 -10.33
N GLY A 56 -0.97 3.12 -9.67
CA GLY A 56 -0.10 1.99 -9.35
C GLY A 56 -0.79 0.98 -8.44
N GLU A 57 -1.52 1.46 -7.44
CA GLU A 57 -2.26 0.58 -6.53
C GLU A 57 -3.32 -0.22 -7.29
N LEU A 58 -4.02 0.41 -8.23
CA LEU A 58 -5.02 -0.29 -9.04
C LEU A 58 -4.38 -1.32 -9.96
N VAL A 59 -3.21 -1.03 -10.53
CA VAL A 59 -2.46 -1.99 -11.34
C VAL A 59 -2.06 -3.20 -10.50
N ILE A 60 -1.57 -2.95 -9.29
CA ILE A 60 -1.19 -4.03 -8.38
C ILE A 60 -2.40 -4.90 -8.04
N ALA A 61 -3.54 -4.27 -7.76
CA ALA A 61 -4.78 -5.01 -7.50
C ALA A 61 -5.15 -5.89 -8.69
N GLY A 62 -5.01 -5.37 -9.90
CA GLY A 62 -5.27 -6.15 -11.12
C GLY A 62 -4.33 -7.35 -11.24
N LEU A 63 -3.04 -7.15 -10.95
CA LEU A 63 -2.07 -8.24 -10.97
C LEU A 63 -2.43 -9.33 -9.98
N LEU A 64 -2.92 -8.96 -8.81
CA LEU A 64 -3.31 -9.91 -7.77
C LEU A 64 -4.55 -10.73 -8.14
N LEU A 65 -5.44 -10.16 -8.95
CA LEU A 65 -6.67 -10.84 -9.36
C LEU A 65 -6.41 -11.94 -10.40
N VAL A 66 -5.35 -11.82 -11.20
CA VAL A 66 -5.03 -12.77 -12.24
C VAL A 66 -4.03 -13.80 -11.73
N ASN A 67 -4.35 -15.08 -11.84
CA ASN A 67 -3.51 -16.16 -11.31
C ASN A 67 -2.09 -16.13 -11.87
N LYS A 68 -1.94 -15.82 -13.16
CA LYS A 68 -0.63 -15.82 -13.82
C LYS A 68 0.30 -14.72 -13.32
N THR A 69 -0.26 -13.59 -12.86
CA THR A 69 0.53 -12.44 -12.42
C THR A 69 0.47 -12.23 -10.92
N ARG A 70 -0.15 -13.14 -10.18
CA ARG A 70 -0.37 -12.96 -8.74
C ARG A 70 0.94 -12.83 -7.97
N LEU A 71 1.95 -13.63 -8.30
CA LEU A 71 3.25 -13.53 -7.62
C LEU A 71 3.88 -12.17 -7.82
N GLN A 72 3.82 -11.65 -9.04
CA GLN A 72 4.32 -10.31 -9.34
C GLN A 72 3.56 -9.25 -8.55
N GLY A 73 2.24 -9.41 -8.44
CA GLY A 73 1.41 -8.53 -7.62
C GLY A 73 1.80 -8.57 -6.15
N LEU A 74 2.09 -9.76 -5.63
CA LEU A 74 2.54 -9.91 -4.24
C LEU A 74 3.88 -9.22 -4.00
N TYR A 75 4.84 -9.36 -4.91
CA TYR A 75 6.12 -8.67 -4.80
C TYR A 75 5.95 -7.16 -4.87
N CYS A 76 5.13 -6.68 -5.80
CA CYS A 76 4.86 -5.24 -5.90
C CYS A 76 4.17 -4.70 -4.64
N SER A 77 3.24 -5.48 -4.08
CA SER A 77 2.57 -5.11 -2.83
C SER A 77 3.57 -5.00 -1.69
N PHE A 78 4.47 -5.97 -1.58
CA PHE A 78 5.51 -5.96 -0.55
C PHE A 78 6.38 -4.71 -0.67
N PHE A 79 6.83 -4.43 -1.89
CA PHE A 79 7.69 -3.27 -2.14
C PHE A 79 6.97 -1.97 -1.78
N LEU A 80 5.72 -1.82 -2.22
CA LEU A 80 4.96 -0.60 -1.97
C LEU A 80 4.66 -0.40 -0.48
N LEU A 81 4.30 -1.47 0.22
CA LEU A 81 4.06 -1.39 1.66
C LEU A 81 5.33 -1.01 2.42
N CYS A 82 6.48 -1.55 2.01
CA CYS A 82 7.76 -1.18 2.61
C CYS A 82 8.08 0.28 2.35
N LEU A 83 7.83 0.77 1.14
CA LEU A 83 8.03 2.19 0.82
C LEU A 83 7.17 3.09 1.70
N PHE A 84 5.89 2.78 1.83
CA PHE A 84 4.99 3.57 2.66
C PHE A 84 5.42 3.56 4.11
N THR A 85 5.80 2.41 4.64
CA THR A 85 6.23 2.30 6.03
C THR A 85 7.50 3.10 6.27
N THR A 86 8.47 3.00 5.35
CA THR A 86 9.71 3.78 5.43
C THR A 86 9.41 5.27 5.40
N TYR A 87 8.51 5.70 4.51
CA TYR A 87 8.11 7.10 4.41
C TYR A 87 7.49 7.59 5.72
N LEU A 88 6.59 6.80 6.32
CA LEU A 88 5.96 7.17 7.58
C LEU A 88 6.98 7.30 8.72
N VAL A 89 7.93 6.36 8.79
CA VAL A 89 8.98 6.42 9.82
C VAL A 89 9.86 7.66 9.61
N ALA A 90 10.23 7.94 8.36
CA ALA A 90 11.05 9.12 8.05
C ALA A 90 10.31 10.40 8.42
N MET A 91 9.03 10.49 8.13
CA MET A 91 8.22 11.67 8.47
C MET A 91 8.12 11.87 9.97
N LEU A 92 7.96 10.78 10.73
CA LEU A 92 7.90 10.88 12.19
C LEU A 92 9.19 11.41 12.79
N ARG A 93 10.34 11.02 12.22
CA ARG A 93 11.64 11.38 12.78
C ARG A 93 12.16 12.73 12.33
N TYR A 94 11.89 13.10 11.07
CA TYR A 94 12.59 14.21 10.43
C TYR A 94 11.72 15.36 10.00
N SER A 95 10.40 15.26 10.14
CA SER A 95 9.49 16.30 9.67
C SER A 95 8.60 16.81 10.80
N PRO A 96 8.44 18.14 10.93
CA PRO A 96 7.46 18.71 11.87
C PRO A 96 6.03 18.57 11.36
N TYR A 97 5.83 18.38 10.05
CA TYR A 97 4.53 18.19 9.45
C TYR A 97 4.33 16.73 9.08
N ILE A 98 3.20 16.17 9.50
CA ILE A 98 2.89 14.76 9.27
C ILE A 98 1.62 14.68 8.43
N PRO A 99 1.73 14.54 7.08
CA PRO A 99 0.55 14.38 6.24
C PRO A 99 0.00 12.97 6.34
N CYS A 100 -1.32 12.82 6.28
CA CYS A 100 -1.93 11.53 6.14
C CYS A 100 -2.07 11.20 4.66
N SER A 101 -1.45 10.13 4.19
CA SER A 101 -1.38 9.83 2.77
C SER A 101 -2.13 8.59 2.36
N CYS A 102 -2.71 7.84 3.30
CA CYS A 102 -3.36 6.57 2.98
C CYS A 102 -4.86 6.68 2.70
N GLY A 103 -5.48 7.81 3.05
CA GLY A 103 -6.88 8.08 2.76
C GLY A 103 -7.86 7.23 3.57
N GLY A 104 -9.13 7.53 3.42
CA GLY A 104 -10.19 6.77 4.03
C GLY A 104 -10.10 6.64 5.54
N VAL A 105 -10.48 5.50 6.08
CA VAL A 105 -10.45 5.24 7.51
C VAL A 105 -9.04 5.32 8.09
N LEU A 106 -8.03 5.09 7.26
CA LEU A 106 -6.64 5.13 7.72
C LEU A 106 -6.20 6.53 8.13
N GLN A 107 -6.88 7.57 7.66
CA GLN A 107 -6.59 8.95 8.08
C GLN A 107 -6.85 9.18 9.56
N HIS A 108 -7.72 8.38 10.16
CA HIS A 108 -8.11 8.54 11.56
C HIS A 108 -7.22 7.73 12.51
N LEU A 109 -6.30 6.94 11.96
CA LEU A 109 -5.37 6.17 12.78
C LEU A 109 -4.23 7.06 13.28
N SER A 110 -3.75 6.79 14.48
CA SER A 110 -2.50 7.40 14.95
C SER A 110 -1.34 6.93 14.07
N TRP A 111 -0.25 7.69 14.08
CA TRP A 111 0.93 7.31 13.29
C TRP A 111 1.48 5.96 13.70
N GLN A 112 1.49 5.68 15.01
CA GLN A 112 1.95 4.38 15.49
C GLN A 112 1.03 3.26 15.04
N ALA A 113 -0.28 3.47 15.14
CA ALA A 113 -1.24 2.47 14.66
C ALA A 113 -1.10 2.24 13.15
N HIS A 114 -0.83 3.30 12.39
CA HIS A 114 -0.64 3.20 10.94
C HIS A 114 0.57 2.33 10.60
N ILE A 115 1.69 2.55 11.31
CA ILE A 115 2.90 1.76 11.11
C ILE A 115 2.64 0.30 11.48
N ILE A 116 1.93 0.05 12.57
CA ILE A 116 1.57 -1.32 12.97
C ILE A 116 0.69 -1.98 11.92
N PHE A 117 -0.29 -1.26 11.38
CA PHE A 117 -1.17 -1.76 10.33
C PHE A 117 -0.37 -2.16 9.09
N ASN A 118 0.52 -1.28 8.64
CA ASN A 118 1.35 -1.56 7.48
C ASN A 118 2.29 -2.74 7.72
N SER A 119 2.87 -2.84 8.91
CA SER A 119 3.76 -3.94 9.27
C SER A 119 3.01 -5.26 9.24
N ALA A 120 1.77 -5.30 9.73
CA ALA A 120 0.94 -6.50 9.68
C ALA A 120 0.72 -6.94 8.24
N PHE A 121 0.41 -6.01 7.34
CA PHE A 121 0.22 -6.33 5.93
C PHE A 121 1.51 -6.77 5.24
N ILE A 122 2.66 -6.22 5.64
CA ILE A 122 3.96 -6.69 5.14
C ILE A 122 4.19 -8.15 5.51
N ILE A 123 3.89 -8.52 6.76
CA ILE A 123 4.01 -9.90 7.22
C ILE A 123 3.07 -10.81 6.44
N ILE A 124 1.80 -10.40 6.29
CA ILE A 124 0.81 -11.17 5.54
C ILE A 124 1.25 -11.38 4.10
N THR A 125 1.76 -10.33 3.46
CA THR A 125 2.24 -10.40 2.08
C THR A 125 3.44 -11.32 1.95
N THR A 126 4.36 -11.28 2.91
CA THR A 126 5.52 -12.17 2.94
C THR A 126 5.07 -13.63 3.03
N ILE A 127 4.10 -13.92 3.89
CA ILE A 127 3.54 -15.26 4.01
C ILE A 127 2.93 -15.68 2.67
N GLY A 128 2.19 -14.78 2.02
CA GLY A 128 1.61 -15.06 0.71
C GLY A 128 2.66 -15.40 -0.34
N ILE A 129 3.76 -14.65 -0.38
CA ILE A 129 4.86 -14.90 -1.31
C ILE A 129 5.47 -16.27 -1.05
N LEU A 130 5.76 -16.57 0.20
CA LEU A 130 6.38 -17.86 0.55
C LEU A 130 5.47 -19.03 0.20
N LEU A 131 4.17 -18.91 0.47
CA LEU A 131 3.22 -19.96 0.12
C LEU A 131 3.12 -20.15 -1.38
N HIS A 132 3.13 -19.06 -2.14
CA HIS A 132 3.04 -19.11 -3.60
C HIS A 132 4.27 -19.79 -4.19
N VAL A 133 5.45 -19.43 -3.70
CA VAL A 133 6.71 -20.03 -4.18
C VAL A 133 6.73 -21.51 -3.85
N LYS A 134 6.35 -21.90 -2.64
CA LYS A 134 6.31 -23.30 -2.25
C LYS A 134 5.32 -24.13 -3.06
N LYS A 135 4.20 -23.51 -3.44
CA LYS A 135 3.18 -24.19 -4.25
C LYS A 135 3.72 -24.56 -5.63
N HIS A 136 4.62 -23.73 -6.19
CA HIS A 136 5.15 -23.93 -7.53
C HIS A 136 6.52 -24.61 -7.55
N LEU A 137 7.06 -24.97 -6.40
CA LEU A 137 8.22 -25.82 -6.29
C LEU A 137 7.80 -27.28 -6.33
#